data_5e0ed8ed0637fe9681639117487f87ee
#
_entry.id   5e0ed8ed0637fe9681639117487f87ee
#
_cell.length_a   1.000
_cell.length_b   1.000
_cell.length_c   1.000
_cell.angle_alpha   90.00
_cell.angle_beta   90.00
_cell.angle_gamma   90.00
#
_symmetry.space_group_name_H-M   'P 1'
#
loop_
_entity.id
_entity.type
_entity.pdbx_description
1 polymer ?
#
loop_
_entity_poly.entity_id
_entity_poly.type
_entity_poly.pdbx_seq_one_letter_code
_entity_poly.pdbx_strand_id
1 'polypeptide(L)'
;MALTRSDVIKAHPRNNVSDYIFNKVGVNLHHRREHPLGILRTAIQEYFETKVATDGKPFAFFDDMAPVVRIEQNFDELLIPKDHVSRSSNDTYYVDDDTVLRCHTSAHQLEKLKAGNERFLVMGDVYRRDTIDATHYPVFHQMEGVRVFDPSEWEAAGMDSTAFAEQELKNTLEGLARHLFGDVEMRWVDAYFPFTEPSAELEVFYGGDWLEVLGCGVMRQEILTEGGSPEKRAWAFGLGLERLAMVLFEIPDIRLFWSEDERFLKQWKGANESNWRDLRFKSFSKYPAVFKDMAFWLPEDADYGGESNSIENNLCELIKDVGGDLVEEVKLIDEFTNPKIGKTSNCYRISYRSMERSLTNEEINALQDTTRDRVVEELKVELR
;
A
#
# COMPACT_ATOMS: atom_id res chain seq x y z
N MET A 1 -20.54 -0.13 -9.23
CA MET A 1 -21.12 1.22 -9.41
C MET A 1 -20.03 2.21 -9.03
N ALA A 2 -19.76 3.24 -9.84
CA ALA A 2 -18.71 4.22 -9.51
C ALA A 2 -19.11 5.00 -8.24
N LEU A 3 -18.15 5.13 -7.31
CA LEU A 3 -18.35 5.91 -6.08
C LEU A 3 -18.43 7.41 -6.42
N THR A 4 -19.37 8.09 -5.81
CA THR A 4 -19.48 9.54 -5.88
C THR A 4 -18.71 10.21 -4.74
N ARG A 5 -18.43 11.52 -4.86
CA ARG A 5 -17.75 12.27 -3.80
C ARG A 5 -18.49 12.16 -2.45
N SER A 6 -19.82 12.20 -2.48
CA SER A 6 -20.66 12.09 -1.27
C SER A 6 -20.68 10.70 -0.64
N ASP A 7 -20.25 9.66 -1.35
CA ASP A 7 -20.11 8.32 -0.78
C ASP A 7 -18.83 8.21 0.07
N VAL A 8 -17.82 9.04 -0.19
CA VAL A 8 -16.50 9.00 0.42
C VAL A 8 -16.23 10.19 1.32
N ILE A 9 -16.52 11.43 0.86
CA ILE A 9 -16.37 12.64 1.65
C ILE A 9 -17.74 13.02 2.22
N LYS A 10 -17.95 12.62 3.47
CA LYS A 10 -19.19 12.87 4.20
C LYS A 10 -19.02 14.02 5.20
N ALA A 11 -20.12 14.73 5.48
CA ALA A 11 -20.19 15.70 6.58
C ALA A 11 -20.26 14.95 7.93
N HIS A 12 -19.17 14.26 8.28
CA HIS A 12 -19.07 13.43 9.48
C HIS A 12 -17.79 13.81 10.26
N PRO A 13 -17.81 13.94 11.60
CA PRO A 13 -16.66 14.36 12.39
C PRO A 13 -15.42 13.46 12.23
N ARG A 14 -15.64 12.18 11.96
CA ARG A 14 -14.57 11.20 11.78
C ARG A 14 -14.03 11.15 10.35
N ASN A 15 -14.70 11.78 9.38
CA ASN A 15 -14.22 11.79 7.99
C ASN A 15 -12.91 12.57 7.89
N ASN A 16 -11.86 11.90 7.42
CA ASN A 16 -10.55 12.49 7.20
C ASN A 16 -10.04 12.30 5.75
N VAL A 17 -10.95 12.03 4.83
CA VAL A 17 -10.64 11.86 3.40
C VAL A 17 -10.65 13.22 2.71
N SER A 18 -9.53 13.65 2.15
CA SER A 18 -9.44 14.89 1.38
C SER A 18 -9.91 14.72 -0.07
N ASP A 19 -10.15 15.84 -0.76
CA ASP A 19 -10.44 15.81 -2.20
C ASP A 19 -9.27 15.25 -3.03
N TYR A 20 -8.03 15.46 -2.56
CA TYR A 20 -6.84 14.87 -3.19
C TYR A 20 -6.90 13.34 -3.18
N ILE A 21 -7.24 12.72 -2.05
CA ILE A 21 -7.40 11.27 -1.93
C ILE A 21 -8.60 10.79 -2.74
N PHE A 22 -9.76 11.48 -2.63
CA PHE A 22 -10.95 11.11 -3.37
C PHE A 22 -10.72 11.03 -4.88
N ASN A 23 -9.96 11.96 -5.45
CA ASN A 23 -9.64 11.97 -6.89
C ASN A 23 -8.82 10.75 -7.35
N LYS A 24 -8.27 9.98 -6.42
CA LYS A 24 -7.53 8.73 -6.68
C LYS A 24 -8.40 7.48 -6.48
N VAL A 25 -9.56 7.60 -5.80
CA VAL A 25 -10.44 6.48 -5.49
C VAL A 25 -11.02 5.88 -6.77
N GLY A 26 -10.80 4.58 -6.96
CA GLY A 26 -11.34 3.84 -8.09
C GLY A 26 -10.70 4.13 -9.44
N VAL A 27 -9.54 4.80 -9.49
CA VAL A 27 -8.79 5.02 -10.73
C VAL A 27 -8.27 3.69 -11.31
N ASN A 28 -7.99 2.71 -10.44
CA ASN A 28 -7.67 1.34 -10.82
C ASN A 28 -6.57 1.24 -11.89
N LEU A 29 -5.39 1.81 -11.61
CA LEU A 29 -4.25 1.82 -12.54
C LEU A 29 -3.86 0.40 -13.02
N HIS A 30 -4.08 -0.60 -12.20
CA HIS A 30 -3.85 -2.01 -12.51
C HIS A 30 -4.74 -2.56 -13.65
N HIS A 31 -5.83 -1.89 -14.00
CA HIS A 31 -6.66 -2.25 -15.16
C HIS A 31 -6.08 -1.74 -16.48
N ARG A 32 -5.15 -0.79 -16.44
CA ARG A 32 -4.53 -0.22 -17.65
C ARG A 32 -3.48 -1.19 -18.19
N ARG A 33 -3.76 -1.90 -19.26
CA ARG A 33 -2.86 -2.94 -19.84
C ARG A 33 -1.45 -2.43 -20.17
N GLU A 34 -1.36 -1.22 -20.69
CA GLU A 34 -0.11 -0.55 -21.06
C GLU A 34 0.36 0.39 -19.92
N HIS A 35 0.31 -0.10 -18.69
CA HIS A 35 0.78 0.57 -17.49
C HIS A 35 1.60 -0.42 -16.65
N PRO A 36 2.68 -0.02 -15.96
CA PRO A 36 3.51 -0.94 -15.19
C PRO A 36 2.73 -1.87 -14.26
N LEU A 37 1.74 -1.33 -13.55
CA LEU A 37 0.90 -2.12 -12.63
C LEU A 37 0.00 -3.12 -13.36
N GLY A 38 -0.54 -2.74 -14.52
CA GLY A 38 -1.34 -3.66 -15.35
C GLY A 38 -0.51 -4.76 -15.98
N ILE A 39 0.73 -4.45 -16.37
CA ILE A 39 1.70 -5.43 -16.86
C ILE A 39 2.03 -6.44 -15.76
N LEU A 40 2.37 -5.96 -14.56
CA LEU A 40 2.71 -6.82 -13.43
C LEU A 40 1.51 -7.66 -12.97
N ARG A 41 0.30 -7.05 -12.90
CA ARG A 41 -0.95 -7.78 -12.65
C ARG A 41 -1.10 -8.97 -13.60
N THR A 42 -0.95 -8.71 -14.90
CA THR A 42 -1.09 -9.76 -15.93
C THR A 42 -0.06 -10.88 -15.75
N ALA A 43 1.20 -10.52 -15.47
CA ALA A 43 2.26 -11.50 -15.25
C ALA A 43 2.00 -12.40 -14.03
N ILE A 44 1.48 -11.82 -12.92
CA ILE A 44 1.15 -12.61 -11.72
C ILE A 44 -0.08 -13.50 -12.00
N GLN A 45 -1.11 -12.96 -12.65
CA GLN A 45 -2.30 -13.73 -13.03
C GLN A 45 -1.92 -14.93 -13.89
N GLU A 46 -1.12 -14.75 -14.93
CA GLU A 46 -0.61 -15.81 -15.80
C GLU A 46 0.14 -16.89 -15.01
N TYR A 47 0.96 -16.50 -14.04
CA TYR A 47 1.65 -17.46 -13.19
C TYR A 47 0.67 -18.35 -12.42
N PHE A 48 -0.36 -17.78 -11.81
CA PHE A 48 -1.36 -18.56 -11.07
C PHE A 48 -2.18 -19.46 -12.00
N GLU A 49 -2.55 -18.98 -13.18
CA GLU A 49 -3.31 -19.76 -14.17
C GLU A 49 -2.50 -20.92 -14.77
N THR A 50 -1.21 -20.71 -15.05
CA THR A 50 -0.41 -21.67 -15.82
C THR A 50 0.51 -22.53 -14.97
N LYS A 51 0.93 -22.09 -13.79
CA LYS A 51 1.93 -22.77 -12.95
C LYS A 51 1.35 -23.28 -11.63
N VAL A 52 0.31 -22.63 -11.08
CA VAL A 52 -0.29 -23.01 -9.80
C VAL A 52 -1.55 -23.84 -9.99
N ALA A 53 -2.44 -23.46 -10.89
CA ALA A 53 -3.71 -24.14 -11.16
C ALA A 53 -3.56 -25.41 -12.06
N THR A 54 -2.51 -26.19 -11.83
CA THR A 54 -2.19 -27.38 -12.67
C THR A 54 -3.13 -28.55 -12.46
N ASP A 55 -3.92 -28.57 -11.40
CA ASP A 55 -4.91 -29.60 -11.06
C ASP A 55 -6.29 -29.36 -11.71
N GLY A 56 -6.39 -28.37 -12.59
CA GLY A 56 -7.62 -28.00 -13.28
C GLY A 56 -8.62 -27.21 -12.43
N LYS A 57 -8.23 -26.78 -11.22
CA LYS A 57 -9.02 -25.91 -10.36
C LYS A 57 -8.47 -24.49 -10.44
N PRO A 58 -9.08 -23.56 -11.19
CA PRO A 58 -8.59 -22.20 -11.37
C PRO A 58 -8.72 -21.37 -10.10
N PHE A 59 -7.89 -20.31 -10.02
CA PHE A 59 -8.11 -19.24 -9.08
C PHE A 59 -9.16 -18.26 -9.64
N ALA A 60 -10.10 -17.84 -8.79
CA ALA A 60 -11.00 -16.74 -9.12
C ALA A 60 -10.26 -15.40 -8.94
N PHE A 61 -10.50 -14.44 -9.85
CA PHE A 61 -9.87 -13.13 -9.81
C PHE A 61 -10.91 -12.04 -9.49
N PHE A 62 -10.65 -11.26 -8.45
CA PHE A 62 -11.48 -10.17 -7.98
C PHE A 62 -10.67 -8.88 -8.00
N ASP A 63 -10.82 -8.05 -9.01
CA ASP A 63 -10.05 -6.82 -9.20
C ASP A 63 -10.92 -5.55 -9.37
N ASP A 64 -12.22 -5.67 -9.12
CA ASP A 64 -13.20 -4.58 -9.20
C ASP A 64 -13.94 -4.31 -7.88
N MET A 65 -13.40 -4.80 -6.76
CA MET A 65 -14.00 -4.65 -5.44
C MET A 65 -14.01 -3.18 -5.00
N ALA A 66 -15.14 -2.73 -4.44
CA ALA A 66 -15.27 -1.37 -3.91
C ALA A 66 -14.24 -1.10 -2.80
N PRO A 67 -13.51 0.02 -2.84
CA PRO A 67 -12.48 0.33 -1.84
C PRO A 67 -13.05 0.86 -0.51
N VAL A 68 -14.30 1.28 -0.46
CA VAL A 68 -15.00 1.61 0.80
C VAL A 68 -15.49 0.32 1.43
N VAL A 69 -14.97 -0.01 2.60
CA VAL A 69 -15.28 -1.23 3.33
C VAL A 69 -15.71 -0.91 4.76
N ARG A 70 -16.36 -1.86 5.44
CA ARG A 70 -16.68 -1.71 6.85
C ARG A 70 -15.41 -1.80 7.71
N ILE A 71 -15.43 -1.12 8.84
CA ILE A 71 -14.34 -1.19 9.85
C ILE A 71 -14.11 -2.65 10.28
N GLU A 72 -15.20 -3.42 10.44
CA GLU A 72 -15.12 -4.85 10.76
C GLU A 72 -14.33 -5.65 9.73
N GLN A 73 -14.63 -5.44 8.43
CA GLN A 73 -13.92 -6.11 7.33
C GLN A 73 -12.43 -5.73 7.28
N ASN A 74 -12.12 -4.46 7.54
CA ASN A 74 -10.75 -3.98 7.45
C ASN A 74 -9.89 -4.40 8.66
N PHE A 75 -10.51 -4.70 9.81
CA PHE A 75 -9.78 -4.93 11.05
C PHE A 75 -10.27 -6.14 11.83
N ASP A 76 -11.56 -6.20 12.23
CA ASP A 76 -12.04 -7.18 13.19
C ASP A 76 -12.07 -8.60 12.62
N GLU A 77 -12.52 -8.74 11.39
CA GLU A 77 -12.54 -10.00 10.62
C GLU A 77 -11.12 -10.54 10.36
N LEU A 78 -10.10 -9.70 10.52
CA LEU A 78 -8.68 -10.03 10.40
C LEU A 78 -7.98 -10.13 11.76
N LEU A 79 -8.74 -10.20 12.84
CA LEU A 79 -8.22 -10.35 14.20
C LEU A 79 -7.24 -9.22 14.62
N ILE A 80 -7.29 -8.08 13.96
CA ILE A 80 -6.44 -6.92 14.29
C ILE A 80 -6.91 -6.34 15.64
N PRO A 81 -6.03 -6.23 16.65
CA PRO A 81 -6.40 -5.73 17.98
C PRO A 81 -7.05 -4.35 17.95
N LYS A 82 -7.92 -4.05 18.92
CA LYS A 82 -8.63 -2.74 18.98
C LYS A 82 -7.70 -1.55 19.18
N ASP A 83 -6.57 -1.78 19.83
CA ASP A 83 -5.51 -0.81 20.14
C ASP A 83 -4.35 -0.81 19.12
N HIS A 84 -4.48 -1.54 18.02
CA HIS A 84 -3.45 -1.57 16.99
C HIS A 84 -3.34 -0.23 16.27
N VAL A 85 -2.09 0.21 16.03
CA VAL A 85 -1.77 1.53 15.44
C VAL A 85 -2.51 1.78 14.12
N SER A 86 -2.62 0.77 13.26
CA SER A 86 -3.32 0.89 11.98
C SER A 86 -4.80 1.29 12.08
N ARG A 87 -5.41 1.22 13.29
CA ARG A 87 -6.77 1.72 13.51
C ARG A 87 -6.82 3.21 13.84
N SER A 88 -5.65 3.83 14.03
CA SER A 88 -5.57 5.26 14.25
C SER A 88 -6.09 6.05 13.04
N SER A 89 -6.74 7.17 13.28
CA SER A 89 -7.06 8.14 12.21
C SER A 89 -5.82 8.79 11.61
N ASN A 90 -4.65 8.57 12.22
CA ASN A 90 -3.36 9.02 11.67
C ASN A 90 -2.84 8.08 10.58
N ASP A 91 -3.31 6.82 10.52
CA ASP A 91 -2.85 5.81 9.56
C ASP A 91 -3.95 5.41 8.57
N THR A 92 -5.22 5.56 8.96
CA THR A 92 -6.38 5.11 8.19
C THR A 92 -7.28 6.26 7.76
N TYR A 93 -7.78 6.19 6.53
CA TYR A 93 -8.81 7.11 6.01
C TYR A 93 -10.21 6.62 6.39
N TYR A 94 -10.81 7.30 7.36
CA TYR A 94 -12.18 7.06 7.81
C TYR A 94 -13.19 7.83 6.98
N VAL A 95 -14.25 7.15 6.55
CA VAL A 95 -15.40 7.75 5.84
C VAL A 95 -16.49 8.18 6.84
N ASP A 96 -16.73 7.33 7.84
CA ASP A 96 -17.65 7.58 8.97
C ASP A 96 -17.32 6.64 10.15
N ASP A 97 -18.27 6.43 11.09
CA ASP A 97 -18.07 5.54 12.23
C ASP A 97 -18.03 4.06 11.87
N ASP A 98 -18.56 3.68 10.71
CA ASP A 98 -18.73 2.29 10.29
C ASP A 98 -17.83 1.89 9.11
N THR A 99 -17.32 2.89 8.35
CA THR A 99 -16.63 2.64 7.08
C THR A 99 -15.31 3.38 6.95
N VAL A 100 -14.37 2.74 6.22
CA VAL A 100 -13.05 3.25 5.90
C VAL A 100 -12.72 3.04 4.41
N LEU A 101 -11.74 3.76 3.89
CA LEU A 101 -11.03 3.30 2.70
C LEU A 101 -10.11 2.14 3.12
N ARG A 102 -10.19 1.00 2.41
CA ARG A 102 -9.44 -0.22 2.81
C ARG A 102 -7.93 0.03 2.87
N CYS A 103 -7.30 -0.43 3.95
CA CYS A 103 -5.85 -0.30 4.16
C CYS A 103 -5.06 -1.42 3.46
N HIS A 104 -5.74 -2.50 3.10
CA HIS A 104 -5.21 -3.70 2.44
C HIS A 104 -6.33 -4.48 1.75
N THR A 105 -5.97 -5.33 0.81
CA THR A 105 -6.93 -6.18 0.09
C THR A 105 -7.49 -7.33 0.93
N SER A 106 -6.84 -7.68 2.06
CA SER A 106 -7.30 -8.70 3.02
C SER A 106 -8.67 -8.40 3.63
N ALA A 107 -9.14 -7.14 3.57
CA ALA A 107 -10.50 -6.77 3.96
C ALA A 107 -11.61 -7.55 3.22
N HIS A 108 -11.28 -8.21 2.11
CA HIS A 108 -12.21 -9.00 1.33
C HIS A 108 -12.10 -10.52 1.54
N GLN A 109 -11.13 -11.00 2.35
CA GLN A 109 -10.90 -12.44 2.56
C GLN A 109 -12.14 -13.16 3.05
N LEU A 110 -12.69 -12.71 4.18
CA LEU A 110 -13.80 -13.39 4.83
C LEU A 110 -15.06 -13.37 3.97
N GLU A 111 -15.33 -12.26 3.27
CA GLU A 111 -16.44 -12.15 2.32
C GLU A 111 -16.33 -13.20 1.21
N LYS A 112 -15.13 -13.40 0.65
CA LYS A 112 -14.91 -14.38 -0.41
C LYS A 112 -14.98 -15.82 0.10
N LEU A 113 -14.47 -16.09 1.30
CA LEU A 113 -14.60 -17.39 1.94
C LEU A 113 -16.08 -17.73 2.22
N LYS A 114 -16.87 -16.80 2.79
CA LYS A 114 -18.32 -16.96 3.01
C LYS A 114 -19.10 -17.19 1.71
N ALA A 115 -18.61 -16.65 0.61
CA ALA A 115 -19.17 -16.91 -0.72
C ALA A 115 -18.74 -18.25 -1.34
N GLY A 116 -17.98 -19.08 -0.60
CA GLY A 116 -17.54 -20.41 -1.05
C GLY A 116 -16.33 -20.41 -1.97
N ASN A 117 -15.60 -19.32 -2.07
CA ASN A 117 -14.36 -19.29 -2.87
C ASN A 117 -13.21 -19.89 -2.06
N GLU A 118 -12.56 -20.90 -2.60
CA GLU A 118 -11.46 -21.62 -1.97
C GLU A 118 -10.09 -21.31 -2.58
N ARG A 119 -10.07 -20.72 -3.77
CA ARG A 119 -8.87 -20.31 -4.52
C ARG A 119 -9.16 -18.99 -5.20
N PHE A 120 -8.54 -17.93 -4.71
CA PHE A 120 -8.78 -16.61 -5.29
C PHE A 120 -7.62 -15.65 -5.11
N LEU A 121 -7.57 -14.69 -6.02
CA LEU A 121 -6.77 -13.48 -5.90
C LEU A 121 -7.70 -12.28 -5.81
N VAL A 122 -7.41 -11.38 -4.88
CA VAL A 122 -8.05 -10.06 -4.77
C VAL A 122 -7.01 -9.01 -5.09
N MET A 123 -7.34 -8.08 -5.96
CA MET A 123 -6.47 -6.96 -6.31
C MET A 123 -7.24 -5.65 -6.25
N GLY A 124 -6.57 -4.59 -5.85
CA GLY A 124 -7.13 -3.25 -5.89
C GLY A 124 -6.27 -2.21 -5.22
N ASP A 125 -6.74 -0.98 -5.35
CA ASP A 125 -6.20 0.17 -4.66
C ASP A 125 -6.40 0.06 -3.14
N VAL A 126 -5.41 0.47 -2.38
CA VAL A 126 -5.43 0.54 -0.92
C VAL A 126 -4.95 1.92 -0.46
N TYR A 127 -5.34 2.31 0.76
CA TYR A 127 -5.23 3.69 1.21
C TYR A 127 -4.63 3.73 2.61
N ARG A 128 -3.48 4.39 2.75
CA ARG A 128 -2.81 4.59 4.05
C ARG A 128 -2.32 6.01 4.16
N ARG A 129 -2.48 6.59 5.33
CA ARG A 129 -1.81 7.85 5.65
C ARG A 129 -0.38 7.52 6.01
N ASP A 130 0.55 8.16 5.35
CA ASP A 130 1.97 7.83 5.46
C ASP A 130 2.85 9.07 5.22
N THR A 131 4.13 8.96 5.50
CA THR A 131 5.15 9.95 5.16
C THR A 131 5.23 10.14 3.64
N ILE A 132 5.91 11.21 3.21
CA ILE A 132 6.09 11.51 1.78
C ILE A 132 7.56 11.34 1.41
N ASP A 133 7.82 10.35 0.55
CA ASP A 133 9.12 10.18 -0.10
C ASP A 133 8.95 9.52 -1.49
N ALA A 134 10.07 9.15 -2.11
CA ALA A 134 10.05 8.56 -3.44
C ALA A 134 9.40 7.17 -3.50
N THR A 135 9.18 6.50 -2.35
CA THR A 135 8.69 5.12 -2.25
C THR A 135 7.35 4.98 -1.54
N HIS A 136 6.90 6.02 -0.83
CA HIS A 136 5.63 6.05 -0.11
C HIS A 136 4.62 6.98 -0.79
N TYR A 137 3.41 6.48 -0.95
CA TYR A 137 2.30 7.21 -1.56
C TYR A 137 0.99 6.79 -0.88
N PRO A 138 0.07 7.71 -0.62
CA PRO A 138 -1.13 7.41 0.17
C PRO A 138 -2.10 6.44 -0.49
N VAL A 139 -1.98 6.23 -1.80
CA VAL A 139 -2.79 5.32 -2.59
C VAL A 139 -1.88 4.44 -3.42
N PHE A 140 -1.91 3.16 -3.17
CA PHE A 140 -1.12 2.16 -3.92
C PHE A 140 -1.96 0.91 -4.16
N HIS A 141 -1.41 -0.08 -4.84
CA HIS A 141 -2.16 -1.28 -5.23
C HIS A 141 -1.56 -2.51 -4.55
N GLN A 142 -2.44 -3.34 -4.02
CA GLN A 142 -2.06 -4.65 -3.48
C GLN A 142 -2.74 -5.77 -4.24
N MET A 143 -2.06 -6.90 -4.31
CA MET A 143 -2.65 -8.18 -4.64
C MET A 143 -2.50 -9.11 -3.46
N GLU A 144 -3.59 -9.83 -3.17
CA GLU A 144 -3.64 -10.88 -2.18
C GLU A 144 -4.09 -12.17 -2.81
N GLY A 145 -3.57 -13.29 -2.32
CA GLY A 145 -4.01 -14.61 -2.72
C GLY A 145 -4.35 -15.48 -1.52
N VAL A 146 -5.39 -16.30 -1.70
CA VAL A 146 -5.85 -17.29 -0.72
C VAL A 146 -6.05 -18.63 -1.42
N ARG A 147 -5.58 -19.71 -0.77
CA ARG A 147 -5.90 -21.08 -1.14
C ARG A 147 -6.32 -21.88 0.08
N VAL A 148 -7.49 -22.49 -0.01
CA VAL A 148 -8.06 -23.38 1.02
C VAL A 148 -7.82 -24.82 0.60
N PHE A 149 -7.52 -25.69 1.58
CA PHE A 149 -7.24 -27.12 1.42
C PHE A 149 -8.24 -27.98 2.18
N ASP A 150 -8.65 -29.06 1.57
CA ASP A 150 -9.45 -30.12 2.22
C ASP A 150 -8.57 -31.06 3.05
N PRO A 151 -9.10 -31.69 4.13
CA PRO A 151 -8.37 -32.66 4.93
C PRO A 151 -7.68 -33.77 4.14
N SER A 152 -8.30 -34.23 3.08
CA SER A 152 -7.77 -35.28 2.20
C SER A 152 -6.43 -34.91 1.53
N GLU A 153 -6.12 -33.60 1.37
CA GLU A 153 -4.89 -33.16 0.69
C GLU A 153 -3.67 -33.36 1.60
N TRP A 154 -3.72 -32.95 2.86
CA TRP A 154 -2.61 -33.18 3.80
C TRP A 154 -2.55 -34.60 4.34
N GLU A 155 -3.68 -35.31 4.46
CA GLU A 155 -3.72 -36.72 4.81
C GLU A 155 -3.05 -37.58 3.74
N ALA A 156 -3.32 -37.31 2.45
CA ALA A 156 -2.67 -37.98 1.34
C ALA A 156 -1.15 -37.71 1.29
N ALA A 157 -0.72 -36.52 1.74
CA ALA A 157 0.69 -36.18 1.88
C ALA A 157 1.34 -36.77 3.13
N GLY A 158 0.56 -37.29 4.08
CA GLY A 158 1.05 -37.79 5.37
C GLY A 158 1.63 -36.70 6.26
N MET A 159 1.13 -35.47 6.16
CA MET A 159 1.63 -34.29 6.84
C MET A 159 0.64 -33.73 7.86
N ASP A 160 1.17 -32.97 8.81
CA ASP A 160 0.36 -32.07 9.62
C ASP A 160 -0.27 -30.99 8.74
N SER A 161 -1.51 -30.61 9.04
CA SER A 161 -2.28 -29.68 8.22
C SER A 161 -1.65 -28.30 8.06
N THR A 162 -1.05 -27.76 9.14
CA THR A 162 -0.36 -26.47 9.13
C THR A 162 0.95 -26.54 8.34
N ALA A 163 1.75 -27.58 8.59
CA ALA A 163 3.00 -27.80 7.87
C ALA A 163 2.76 -28.01 6.37
N PHE A 164 1.68 -28.69 5.99
CA PHE A 164 1.29 -28.86 4.60
C PHE A 164 0.95 -27.51 3.94
N ALA A 165 0.09 -26.72 4.59
CA ALA A 165 -0.31 -25.41 4.06
C ALA A 165 0.89 -24.46 3.94
N GLU A 166 1.82 -24.46 4.92
CA GLU A 166 3.04 -23.66 4.89
C GLU A 166 3.98 -24.10 3.75
N GLN A 167 4.17 -25.40 3.54
CA GLN A 167 5.01 -25.91 2.45
C GLN A 167 4.44 -25.54 1.08
N GLU A 168 3.12 -25.72 0.89
CA GLU A 168 2.44 -25.35 -0.35
C GLU A 168 2.53 -23.84 -0.63
N LEU A 169 2.39 -23.03 0.41
CA LEU A 169 2.59 -21.58 0.36
C LEU A 169 3.98 -21.23 -0.12
N LYS A 170 5.02 -21.76 0.56
CA LYS A 170 6.42 -21.48 0.23
C LYS A 170 6.76 -21.90 -1.20
N ASN A 171 6.34 -23.09 -1.62
CA ASN A 171 6.55 -23.56 -2.99
C ASN A 171 5.90 -22.64 -4.02
N THR A 172 4.66 -22.21 -3.76
CA THR A 172 3.92 -21.30 -4.64
C THR A 172 4.60 -19.94 -4.74
N LEU A 173 5.02 -19.35 -3.62
CA LEU A 173 5.58 -18.00 -3.60
C LEU A 173 7.04 -17.94 -4.06
N GLU A 174 7.86 -18.96 -3.81
CA GLU A 174 9.17 -19.07 -4.42
C GLU A 174 9.09 -19.20 -5.95
N GLY A 175 8.10 -19.96 -6.43
CA GLY A 175 7.82 -20.05 -7.86
C GLY A 175 7.39 -18.70 -8.45
N LEU A 176 6.55 -17.93 -7.75
CA LEU A 176 6.17 -16.59 -8.14
C LEU A 176 7.39 -15.64 -8.18
N ALA A 177 8.23 -15.69 -7.15
CA ALA A 177 9.43 -14.87 -7.11
C ALA A 177 10.37 -15.19 -8.28
N ARG A 178 10.59 -16.48 -8.60
CA ARG A 178 11.37 -16.87 -9.79
C ARG A 178 10.70 -16.44 -11.09
N HIS A 179 9.36 -16.48 -11.16
CA HIS A 179 8.64 -15.98 -12.32
C HIS A 179 8.83 -14.48 -12.54
N LEU A 180 8.88 -13.68 -11.48
CA LEU A 180 9.04 -12.23 -11.58
C LEU A 180 10.50 -11.80 -11.74
N PHE A 181 11.41 -12.33 -10.94
CA PHE A 181 12.79 -11.86 -10.82
C PHE A 181 13.81 -12.76 -11.54
N GLY A 182 13.40 -13.94 -12.01
CA GLY A 182 14.30 -14.93 -12.56
C GLY A 182 14.98 -15.78 -11.47
N ASP A 183 16.20 -16.27 -11.77
CA ASP A 183 16.98 -17.06 -10.82
C ASP A 183 17.68 -16.13 -9.83
N VAL A 184 17.07 -15.92 -8.67
CA VAL A 184 17.51 -15.02 -7.60
C VAL A 184 17.67 -15.78 -6.28
N GLU A 185 18.58 -15.33 -5.43
CA GLU A 185 18.70 -15.80 -4.06
C GLU A 185 17.48 -15.36 -3.25
N MET A 186 16.92 -16.26 -2.44
CA MET A 186 15.72 -16.02 -1.63
C MET A 186 15.98 -16.40 -0.19
N ARG A 187 15.30 -15.70 0.72
CA ARG A 187 15.26 -16.09 2.14
C ARG A 187 13.88 -15.86 2.72
N TRP A 188 13.53 -16.67 3.70
CA TRP A 188 12.35 -16.51 4.51
C TRP A 188 12.72 -15.82 5.81
N VAL A 189 11.94 -14.81 6.18
CA VAL A 189 12.10 -14.05 7.42
C VAL A 189 10.84 -14.23 8.24
N ASP A 190 10.99 -14.57 9.52
CA ASP A 190 9.85 -14.69 10.42
C ASP A 190 9.16 -13.32 10.58
N ALA A 191 7.85 -13.31 10.50
CA ALA A 191 7.02 -12.12 10.61
C ALA A 191 5.83 -12.37 11.55
N TYR A 192 5.10 -11.32 11.83
CA TYR A 192 3.86 -11.41 12.61
C TYR A 192 2.73 -10.63 11.91
N PHE A 193 1.67 -11.35 11.58
CA PHE A 193 0.40 -10.77 11.14
C PHE A 193 -0.73 -11.33 12.01
N PRO A 194 -1.67 -10.51 12.50
CA PRO A 194 -2.72 -11.00 13.41
C PRO A 194 -3.59 -12.13 12.85
N PHE A 195 -3.72 -12.19 11.51
CA PHE A 195 -4.62 -13.10 10.79
C PHE A 195 -3.94 -14.37 10.25
N THR A 196 -2.64 -14.56 10.47
CA THR A 196 -1.89 -15.77 10.07
C THR A 196 -1.00 -16.29 11.19
N GLU A 197 -0.77 -17.63 11.21
CA GLU A 197 0.14 -18.34 12.12
C GLU A 197 0.52 -19.71 11.53
N PRO A 198 1.79 -20.02 11.18
CA PRO A 198 2.93 -19.10 11.19
C PRO A 198 2.81 -18.00 10.12
N SER A 199 3.56 -16.91 10.33
CA SER A 199 3.67 -15.81 9.39
C SER A 199 5.12 -15.62 8.98
N ALA A 200 5.35 -15.25 7.72
CA ALA A 200 6.67 -15.00 7.17
C ALA A 200 6.64 -13.93 6.07
N GLU A 201 7.80 -13.38 5.79
CA GLU A 201 8.07 -12.54 4.63
C GLU A 201 9.05 -13.27 3.70
N LEU A 202 8.82 -13.14 2.40
CA LEU A 202 9.77 -13.60 1.38
C LEU A 202 10.60 -12.42 0.91
N GLU A 203 11.90 -12.53 1.07
CA GLU A 203 12.86 -11.58 0.52
C GLU A 203 13.67 -12.22 -0.61
N VAL A 204 14.00 -11.41 -1.61
CA VAL A 204 14.89 -11.77 -2.73
C VAL A 204 16.11 -10.85 -2.73
N PHE A 205 17.28 -11.39 -3.09
CA PHE A 205 18.47 -10.58 -3.31
C PHE A 205 18.46 -10.06 -4.74
N TYR A 206 18.16 -8.77 -4.92
CA TYR A 206 18.01 -8.14 -6.23
C TYR A 206 18.63 -6.75 -6.25
N GLY A 207 19.35 -6.42 -7.32
CA GLY A 207 19.98 -5.10 -7.44
C GLY A 207 21.09 -4.82 -6.41
N GLY A 208 21.59 -5.84 -5.69
CA GLY A 208 22.66 -5.72 -4.70
C GLY A 208 22.18 -5.58 -3.26
N ASP A 209 20.87 -5.71 -3.00
CA ASP A 209 20.28 -5.64 -1.66
C ASP A 209 19.13 -6.64 -1.49
N TRP A 210 18.73 -6.88 -0.23
CA TRP A 210 17.55 -7.68 0.09
C TRP A 210 16.28 -6.87 -0.04
N LEU A 211 15.39 -7.36 -0.87
CA LEU A 211 14.07 -6.77 -1.14
C LEU A 211 12.98 -7.67 -0.54
N GLU A 212 12.19 -7.15 0.37
CA GLU A 212 10.92 -7.75 0.77
C GLU A 212 9.94 -7.73 -0.41
N VAL A 213 9.52 -8.92 -0.85
CA VAL A 213 8.60 -9.10 -1.98
C VAL A 213 7.15 -9.13 -1.51
N LEU A 214 6.91 -9.87 -0.41
CA LEU A 214 5.56 -10.13 0.10
C LEU A 214 5.57 -10.62 1.54
N GLY A 215 4.45 -10.40 2.24
CA GLY A 215 4.12 -11.03 3.50
C GLY A 215 3.10 -12.16 3.30
N CYS A 216 3.19 -13.21 4.10
CA CYS A 216 2.32 -14.37 3.96
C CYS A 216 2.21 -15.21 5.25
N GLY A 217 1.32 -16.21 5.23
CA GLY A 217 1.24 -17.17 6.32
C GLY A 217 0.10 -18.16 6.18
N VAL A 218 0.04 -19.08 7.13
CA VAL A 218 -1.11 -19.99 7.28
C VAL A 218 -2.24 -19.22 7.98
N MET A 219 -3.40 -19.19 7.35
CA MET A 219 -4.56 -18.45 7.86
C MET A 219 -5.01 -18.98 9.22
N ARG A 220 -5.30 -18.07 10.14
CA ARG A 220 -5.84 -18.41 11.46
C ARG A 220 -7.16 -19.18 11.33
N GLN A 221 -7.33 -20.20 12.16
CA GLN A 221 -8.49 -21.10 12.11
C GLN A 221 -9.81 -20.37 12.43
N GLU A 222 -9.75 -19.33 13.24
CA GLU A 222 -10.89 -18.48 13.56
C GLU A 222 -11.55 -17.90 12.30
N ILE A 223 -10.72 -17.42 11.34
CA ILE A 223 -11.19 -16.85 10.08
C ILE A 223 -11.84 -17.91 9.19
N LEU A 224 -11.24 -19.10 9.10
CA LEU A 224 -11.80 -20.22 8.34
C LEU A 224 -13.11 -20.72 8.94
N THR A 225 -13.20 -20.77 10.27
CA THR A 225 -14.41 -21.15 10.98
C THR A 225 -15.55 -20.17 10.71
N GLU A 226 -15.26 -18.87 10.79
CA GLU A 226 -16.22 -17.82 10.45
C GLU A 226 -16.58 -17.81 8.95
N GLY A 227 -15.63 -18.17 8.11
CA GLY A 227 -15.81 -18.38 6.66
C GLY A 227 -16.61 -19.62 6.27
N GLY A 228 -17.05 -20.44 7.28
CA GLY A 228 -17.85 -21.64 7.04
C GLY A 228 -17.05 -22.90 6.70
N SER A 229 -15.74 -22.92 6.97
CA SER A 229 -14.82 -24.02 6.63
C SER A 229 -13.95 -24.45 7.83
N PRO A 230 -14.55 -24.83 9.00
CA PRO A 230 -13.80 -25.09 10.22
C PRO A 230 -12.84 -26.29 10.15
N GLU A 231 -13.10 -27.26 9.26
CA GLU A 231 -12.26 -28.45 9.08
C GLU A 231 -11.09 -28.25 8.08
N LYS A 232 -11.07 -27.10 7.38
CA LYS A 232 -10.10 -26.83 6.32
C LYS A 232 -8.88 -26.07 6.85
N ARG A 233 -7.83 -26.00 6.04
CA ARG A 233 -6.65 -25.13 6.22
C ARG A 233 -6.53 -24.21 5.03
N ALA A 234 -5.89 -23.06 5.23
CA ALA A 234 -5.62 -22.15 4.12
C ALA A 234 -4.29 -21.42 4.33
N TRP A 235 -3.73 -20.98 3.24
CA TRP A 235 -2.69 -19.97 3.25
C TRP A 235 -3.20 -18.67 2.63
N ALA A 236 -2.55 -17.57 3.02
CA ALA A 236 -2.73 -16.26 2.43
C ALA A 236 -1.38 -15.56 2.22
N PHE A 237 -1.31 -14.72 1.19
CA PHE A 237 -0.19 -13.79 0.99
C PHE A 237 -0.70 -12.44 0.50
N GLY A 238 0.09 -11.37 0.74
CA GLY A 238 -0.16 -10.04 0.23
C GLY A 238 1.12 -9.40 -0.31
N LEU A 239 1.04 -8.72 -1.45
CA LEU A 239 2.15 -8.00 -2.06
C LEU A 239 1.74 -6.62 -2.56
N GLY A 240 2.67 -5.65 -2.47
CA GLY A 240 2.52 -4.31 -3.02
C GLY A 240 3.00 -4.24 -4.46
N LEU A 241 2.13 -3.85 -5.40
CA LEU A 241 2.48 -3.85 -6.82
C LEU A 241 3.46 -2.75 -7.19
N GLU A 242 3.31 -1.54 -6.64
CA GLU A 242 4.20 -0.42 -6.92
C GLU A 242 5.64 -0.74 -6.53
N ARG A 243 5.86 -1.30 -5.33
CA ARG A 243 7.20 -1.65 -4.86
C ARG A 243 7.89 -2.64 -5.80
N LEU A 244 7.16 -3.67 -6.22
CA LEU A 244 7.66 -4.64 -7.20
C LEU A 244 7.91 -4.00 -8.58
N ALA A 245 6.98 -3.18 -9.06
CA ALA A 245 7.11 -2.51 -10.35
C ALA A 245 8.27 -1.49 -10.36
N MET A 246 8.49 -0.78 -9.26
CA MET A 246 9.63 0.15 -9.12
C MET A 246 10.95 -0.60 -9.29
N VAL A 247 11.08 -1.75 -8.66
CA VAL A 247 12.31 -2.57 -8.73
C VAL A 247 12.46 -3.24 -10.08
N LEU A 248 11.44 -3.92 -10.58
CA LEU A 248 11.49 -4.67 -11.83
C LEU A 248 11.69 -3.78 -13.05
N PHE A 249 11.07 -2.60 -13.06
CA PHE A 249 11.11 -1.69 -14.20
C PHE A 249 12.05 -0.49 -13.98
N GLU A 250 12.78 -0.45 -12.87
CA GLU A 250 13.70 0.64 -12.49
C GLU A 250 13.02 2.02 -12.47
N ILE A 251 11.79 2.08 -11.93
CA ILE A 251 11.03 3.32 -11.77
C ILE A 251 11.49 3.99 -10.45
N PRO A 252 12.07 5.20 -10.51
CA PRO A 252 12.74 5.78 -9.34
C PRO A 252 11.82 6.50 -8.35
N ASP A 253 10.57 6.73 -8.71
CA ASP A 253 9.64 7.53 -7.91
C ASP A 253 8.20 7.03 -8.10
N ILE A 254 7.55 6.70 -6.98
CA ILE A 254 6.19 6.14 -6.96
C ILE A 254 5.14 7.07 -7.58
N ARG A 255 5.37 8.39 -7.60
CA ARG A 255 4.47 9.37 -8.22
C ARG A 255 4.35 9.19 -9.74
N LEU A 256 5.36 8.57 -10.37
CA LEU A 256 5.33 8.31 -11.82
C LEU A 256 4.20 7.37 -12.23
N PHE A 257 3.75 6.46 -11.37
CA PHE A 257 2.60 5.61 -11.68
C PHE A 257 1.31 6.42 -11.88
N TRP A 258 1.21 7.60 -11.29
CA TRP A 258 0.06 8.49 -11.38
C TRP A 258 0.21 9.55 -12.47
N SER A 259 1.34 9.57 -13.19
CA SER A 259 1.60 10.51 -14.28
C SER A 259 0.76 10.18 -15.52
N GLU A 260 0.12 11.20 -16.06
CA GLU A 260 -0.55 11.16 -17.38
C GLU A 260 0.38 11.65 -18.51
N ASP A 261 1.68 11.88 -18.21
CA ASP A 261 2.64 12.31 -19.21
C ASP A 261 2.87 11.21 -20.25
N GLU A 262 2.64 11.56 -21.52
CA GLU A 262 2.81 10.62 -22.63
C GLU A 262 4.25 10.07 -22.73
N ARG A 263 5.27 10.81 -22.25
CA ARG A 263 6.68 10.35 -22.27
C ARG A 263 6.89 9.19 -21.28
N PHE A 264 6.10 9.13 -20.19
CA PHE A 264 6.04 7.99 -19.30
C PHE A 264 5.20 6.87 -19.92
N LEU A 265 3.94 7.16 -20.28
CA LEU A 265 2.99 6.18 -20.75
C LEU A 265 3.44 5.42 -22.02
N LYS A 266 4.09 6.13 -22.94
CA LYS A 266 4.59 5.52 -24.20
C LYS A 266 5.65 4.43 -23.99
N GLN A 267 6.37 4.43 -22.87
CA GLN A 267 7.43 3.44 -22.61
C GLN A 267 6.88 2.03 -22.37
N TRP A 268 5.63 1.92 -21.99
CA TRP A 268 4.96 0.68 -21.64
C TRP A 268 4.09 0.09 -22.77
N LYS A 269 3.97 0.83 -23.89
CA LYS A 269 3.19 0.40 -25.05
C LYS A 269 3.82 -0.83 -25.70
N GLY A 270 2.95 -1.80 -26.04
CA GLY A 270 3.37 -3.05 -26.65
C GLY A 270 3.97 -4.07 -25.69
N ALA A 271 3.84 -3.86 -24.39
CA ALA A 271 4.16 -4.85 -23.38
C ALA A 271 3.31 -6.12 -23.57
N ASN A 272 3.96 -7.28 -23.50
CA ASN A 272 3.31 -8.58 -23.64
C ASN A 272 4.10 -9.66 -22.88
N GLU A 273 3.60 -10.89 -22.85
CA GLU A 273 4.16 -12.03 -22.12
C GLU A 273 5.63 -12.32 -22.45
N SER A 274 6.08 -12.01 -23.65
CA SER A 274 7.45 -12.32 -24.09
C SER A 274 8.48 -11.23 -23.77
N ASN A 275 8.07 -9.99 -23.53
CA ASN A 275 8.99 -8.85 -23.44
C ASN A 275 8.88 -8.04 -22.14
N TRP A 276 7.88 -8.24 -21.31
CA TRP A 276 7.66 -7.37 -20.14
C TRP A 276 8.84 -7.36 -19.15
N ARG A 277 9.59 -8.47 -19.04
CA ARG A 277 10.77 -8.56 -18.15
C ARG A 277 11.94 -7.71 -18.60
N ASP A 278 11.99 -7.33 -19.88
CA ASP A 278 13.05 -6.52 -20.46
C ASP A 278 12.74 -5.01 -20.42
N LEU A 279 11.50 -4.66 -20.05
CA LEU A 279 11.10 -3.26 -19.96
C LEU A 279 11.81 -2.57 -18.78
N ARG A 280 12.37 -1.40 -19.07
CA ARG A 280 13.01 -0.54 -18.07
C ARG A 280 12.61 0.89 -18.32
N PHE A 281 12.35 1.61 -17.24
CA PHE A 281 12.07 3.03 -17.28
C PHE A 281 13.28 3.80 -17.81
N LYS A 282 13.01 4.72 -18.73
CA LYS A 282 14.02 5.66 -19.25
C LYS A 282 13.65 7.06 -18.80
N SER A 283 14.54 7.70 -18.06
CA SER A 283 14.34 9.08 -17.64
C SER A 283 14.16 9.98 -18.86
N PHE A 284 13.05 10.72 -18.90
CA PHE A 284 12.72 11.63 -19.99
C PHE A 284 12.88 13.10 -19.61
N SER A 285 13.07 13.40 -18.32
CA SER A 285 13.31 14.76 -17.84
C SER A 285 14.01 14.75 -16.49
N LYS A 286 14.84 15.78 -16.25
CA LYS A 286 15.47 16.05 -14.95
C LYS A 286 15.18 17.50 -14.57
N TYR A 287 13.99 17.77 -14.07
CA TYR A 287 13.68 19.08 -13.51
C TYR A 287 14.24 19.19 -12.10
N PRO A 288 14.86 20.33 -11.72
CA PRO A 288 15.42 20.50 -10.38
C PRO A 288 14.32 20.56 -9.33
N ALA A 289 14.60 20.01 -8.17
CA ALA A 289 13.75 20.21 -6.98
C ALA A 289 13.89 21.64 -6.44
N VAL A 290 12.81 22.16 -5.87
CA VAL A 290 12.79 23.41 -5.12
C VAL A 290 12.54 23.07 -3.64
N PHE A 291 13.41 23.56 -2.77
CA PHE A 291 13.35 23.27 -1.33
C PHE A 291 12.72 24.41 -0.57
N LYS A 292 11.85 24.12 0.40
CA LYS A 292 11.31 25.05 1.36
C LYS A 292 11.37 24.44 2.75
N ASP A 293 11.84 25.21 3.71
CA ASP A 293 11.90 24.82 5.09
C ASP A 293 10.75 25.46 5.87
N MET A 294 10.20 24.74 6.83
CA MET A 294 9.16 25.19 7.73
C MET A 294 9.47 24.71 9.14
N ALA A 295 9.64 25.63 10.07
CA ALA A 295 9.86 25.33 11.47
C ALA A 295 8.69 25.82 12.32
N PHE A 296 8.31 25.02 13.33
CA PHE A 296 7.26 25.37 14.29
C PHE A 296 7.52 24.75 15.66
N TRP A 297 6.93 25.36 16.69
CA TRP A 297 6.95 24.84 18.06
C TRP A 297 5.91 23.74 18.20
N LEU A 298 6.30 22.62 18.80
CA LEU A 298 5.37 21.54 19.14
C LEU A 298 4.41 22.03 20.25
N PRO A 299 3.10 21.74 20.16
CA PRO A 299 2.14 22.08 21.20
C PRO A 299 2.43 21.34 22.51
N GLU A 300 2.22 21.99 23.65
CA GLU A 300 2.50 21.42 24.98
C GLU A 300 1.50 20.33 25.40
N ASP A 301 0.25 20.42 24.89
CA ASP A 301 -0.87 19.55 25.28
C ASP A 301 -1.33 18.62 24.14
N ALA A 302 -0.51 18.44 23.12
CA ALA A 302 -0.88 17.59 22.02
C ALA A 302 -0.78 16.13 22.46
N ASP A 303 -1.90 15.58 22.90
CA ASP A 303 -2.07 14.12 23.01
C ASP A 303 -2.19 13.50 21.61
N TYR A 304 -1.05 13.36 20.97
CA TYR A 304 -0.93 12.70 19.68
C TYR A 304 -0.90 11.17 19.82
N GLY A 305 -1.51 10.62 20.89
CA GLY A 305 -1.58 9.18 21.09
C GLY A 305 -0.25 8.52 21.49
N GLY A 306 0.70 9.32 22.04
CA GLY A 306 1.96 8.81 22.60
C GLY A 306 3.03 8.46 21.55
N GLU A 307 2.79 8.70 20.26
CA GLU A 307 3.75 8.44 19.18
C GLU A 307 4.17 9.75 18.49
N SER A 308 5.48 9.96 18.41
CA SER A 308 6.13 11.10 17.74
C SER A 308 5.72 11.24 16.25
N ASN A 309 5.26 10.16 15.65
CA ASN A 309 4.87 10.10 14.24
C ASN A 309 3.51 10.76 13.91
N SER A 310 2.67 11.07 14.90
CA SER A 310 1.31 11.57 14.61
C SER A 310 1.29 13.00 14.06
N ILE A 311 2.18 13.89 14.54
CA ILE A 311 2.28 15.24 13.98
C ILE A 311 2.89 15.24 12.59
N GLU A 312 3.84 14.35 12.33
CA GLU A 312 4.48 14.20 11.03
C GLU A 312 3.49 13.71 9.98
N ASN A 313 2.70 12.67 10.28
CA ASN A 313 1.67 12.17 9.37
C ASN A 313 0.60 13.23 9.07
N ASN A 314 0.13 13.95 10.09
CA ASN A 314 -0.83 15.04 9.89
C ASN A 314 -0.23 16.19 9.07
N LEU A 315 1.03 16.55 9.31
CA LEU A 315 1.76 17.53 8.52
C LEU A 315 1.89 17.06 7.05
N CYS A 316 2.27 15.81 6.83
CA CYS A 316 2.38 15.22 5.50
C CYS A 316 1.05 15.24 4.76
N GLU A 317 -0.06 14.92 5.42
CA GLU A 317 -1.39 14.98 4.81
C GLU A 317 -1.77 16.42 4.39
N LEU A 318 -1.51 17.42 5.24
CA LEU A 318 -1.74 18.83 4.89
C LEU A 318 -0.90 19.27 3.70
N ILE A 319 0.38 18.90 3.68
CA ILE A 319 1.29 19.23 2.61
C ILE A 319 0.86 18.56 1.30
N LYS A 320 0.42 17.29 1.35
CA LYS A 320 -0.14 16.57 0.19
C LYS A 320 -1.38 17.24 -0.35
N ASP A 321 -2.30 17.62 0.53
CA ASP A 321 -3.57 18.24 0.13
C ASP A 321 -3.36 19.58 -0.59
N VAL A 322 -2.34 20.36 -0.19
CA VAL A 322 -1.98 21.64 -0.81
C VAL A 322 -1.12 21.45 -2.06
N GLY A 323 -0.06 20.66 -1.96
CA GLY A 323 0.98 20.55 -3.01
C GLY A 323 0.77 19.38 -3.97
N GLY A 324 -0.10 18.43 -3.62
CA GLY A 324 -0.39 17.26 -4.45
C GLY A 324 0.86 16.49 -4.88
N ASP A 325 0.89 16.09 -6.13
CA ASP A 325 2.00 15.34 -6.73
C ASP A 325 3.28 16.17 -6.98
N LEU A 326 3.25 17.47 -6.68
CA LEU A 326 4.46 18.30 -6.69
C LEU A 326 5.36 18.04 -5.48
N VAL A 327 4.81 17.48 -4.39
CA VAL A 327 5.57 17.17 -3.18
C VAL A 327 6.32 15.86 -3.40
N GLU A 328 7.66 15.95 -3.44
CA GLU A 328 8.56 14.80 -3.63
C GLU A 328 8.95 14.15 -2.30
N GLU A 329 9.24 14.98 -1.29
CA GLU A 329 9.71 14.53 0.01
C GLU A 329 9.35 15.55 1.08
N VAL A 330 9.02 15.08 2.28
CA VAL A 330 8.95 15.88 3.51
C VAL A 330 9.87 15.22 4.54
N LYS A 331 10.85 15.97 5.02
CA LYS A 331 11.90 15.42 5.89
C LYS A 331 12.15 16.31 7.10
N LEU A 332 12.14 15.71 8.28
CA LEU A 332 12.62 16.37 9.49
C LEU A 332 14.13 16.59 9.37
N ILE A 333 14.56 17.87 9.37
CA ILE A 333 15.97 18.26 9.21
C ILE A 333 16.59 18.82 10.49
N ASP A 334 15.79 19.27 11.43
CA ASP A 334 16.25 19.81 12.71
C ASP A 334 15.19 19.66 13.79
N GLU A 335 15.63 19.27 14.99
CA GLU A 335 14.85 19.25 16.21
C GLU A 335 15.60 20.02 17.30
N PHE A 336 14.97 21.03 17.86
CA PHE A 336 15.59 21.90 18.83
C PHE A 336 14.71 22.11 20.05
N THR A 337 15.20 21.75 21.24
CA THR A 337 14.54 22.05 22.50
C THR A 337 15.19 23.32 23.14
N ASN A 338 14.39 24.37 23.31
CA ASN A 338 14.86 25.60 23.94
C ASN A 338 15.00 25.41 25.46
N PRO A 339 16.23 25.46 26.02
CA PRO A 339 16.46 25.17 27.43
C PRO A 339 15.87 26.22 28.38
N LYS A 340 15.50 27.42 27.90
CA LYS A 340 14.95 28.50 28.72
C LYS A 340 13.44 28.40 28.91
N ILE A 341 12.74 27.88 27.91
CA ILE A 341 11.26 27.80 27.89
C ILE A 341 10.73 26.36 27.86
N GLY A 342 11.63 25.36 27.71
CA GLY A 342 11.27 23.94 27.67
C GLY A 342 10.54 23.50 26.43
N LYS A 343 10.30 24.37 25.44
CA LYS A 343 9.60 24.03 24.19
C LYS A 343 10.52 23.40 23.18
N THR A 344 10.02 22.37 22.49
CA THR A 344 10.68 21.74 21.33
C THR A 344 10.13 22.29 20.03
N SER A 345 11.01 22.54 19.07
CA SER A 345 10.68 23.00 17.72
C SER A 345 11.22 22.00 16.71
N ASN A 346 10.40 21.61 15.76
CA ASN A 346 10.78 20.79 14.61
C ASN A 346 10.90 21.65 13.35
N CYS A 347 11.89 21.35 12.52
CA CYS A 347 12.06 21.96 11.21
C CYS A 347 11.98 20.88 10.13
N TYR A 348 11.02 21.03 9.26
CA TYR A 348 10.81 20.13 8.13
C TYR A 348 11.22 20.80 6.82
N ARG A 349 11.96 20.05 6.01
CA ARG A 349 12.24 20.42 4.61
C ARG A 349 11.22 19.77 3.70
N ILE A 350 10.58 20.57 2.86
CA ILE A 350 9.66 20.14 1.82
C ILE A 350 10.39 20.27 0.49
N SER A 351 10.53 19.15 -0.23
CA SER A 351 11.08 19.10 -1.57
C SER A 351 9.94 19.10 -2.58
N TYR A 352 9.88 20.13 -3.41
CA TYR A 352 8.91 20.23 -4.50
C TYR A 352 9.58 19.90 -5.83
N ARG A 353 9.01 18.98 -6.58
CA ARG A 353 9.48 18.65 -7.94
C ARG A 353 8.31 18.25 -8.82
N SER A 354 8.24 18.80 -10.03
CA SER A 354 7.37 18.29 -11.09
C SER A 354 8.14 17.29 -11.97
N MET A 355 7.48 16.20 -12.34
CA MET A 355 8.00 15.24 -13.32
C MET A 355 7.84 15.75 -14.76
N GLU A 356 7.06 16.82 -14.99
CA GLU A 356 6.61 17.27 -16.29
C GLU A 356 7.21 18.61 -16.72
N ARG A 357 7.58 19.49 -15.77
CA ARG A 357 8.06 20.86 -16.03
C ARG A 357 8.92 21.41 -14.91
N SER A 358 9.63 22.51 -15.19
CA SER A 358 10.26 23.32 -14.14
C SER A 358 9.20 24.06 -13.34
N LEU A 359 9.41 24.14 -12.02
CA LEU A 359 8.58 24.91 -11.10
C LEU A 359 9.12 26.34 -10.99
N THR A 360 8.23 27.33 -10.91
CA THR A 360 8.63 28.73 -10.66
C THR A 360 8.69 29.03 -9.17
N ASN A 361 9.50 30.03 -8.80
CA ASN A 361 9.58 30.46 -7.40
C ASN A 361 8.26 31.05 -6.90
N GLU A 362 7.53 31.78 -7.73
CA GLU A 362 6.24 32.37 -7.41
C GLU A 362 5.21 31.31 -7.07
N GLU A 363 5.13 30.26 -7.91
CA GLU A 363 4.23 29.13 -7.69
C GLU A 363 4.54 28.42 -6.37
N ILE A 364 5.81 28.09 -6.12
CA ILE A 364 6.20 27.38 -4.90
C ILE A 364 6.07 28.26 -3.65
N ASN A 365 6.29 29.56 -3.75
CA ASN A 365 6.04 30.47 -2.63
C ASN A 365 4.55 30.50 -2.28
N ALA A 366 3.65 30.57 -3.27
CA ALA A 366 2.20 30.54 -3.02
C ALA A 366 1.74 29.23 -2.36
N LEU A 367 2.27 28.09 -2.81
CA LEU A 367 2.01 26.78 -2.17
C LEU A 367 2.53 26.78 -0.74
N GLN A 368 3.74 27.24 -0.50
CA GLN A 368 4.34 27.27 0.83
C GLN A 368 3.58 28.19 1.81
N ASP A 369 3.11 29.34 1.35
CA ASP A 369 2.32 30.27 2.16
C ASP A 369 0.98 29.63 2.53
N THR A 370 0.28 29.03 1.57
CA THR A 370 -0.96 28.27 1.83
C THR A 370 -0.73 27.11 2.81
N THR A 371 0.37 26.38 2.67
CA THR A 371 0.74 25.29 3.58
C THR A 371 0.96 25.80 5.00
N ARG A 372 1.68 26.92 5.15
CA ARG A 372 1.94 27.53 6.46
C ARG A 372 0.66 27.96 7.17
N ASP A 373 -0.24 28.61 6.44
CA ASP A 373 -1.52 29.06 6.98
C ASP A 373 -2.36 27.86 7.49
N ARG A 374 -2.47 26.81 6.70
CA ARG A 374 -3.20 25.59 7.07
C ARG A 374 -2.56 24.85 8.24
N VAL A 375 -1.23 24.73 8.27
CA VAL A 375 -0.51 24.08 9.37
C VAL A 375 -0.77 24.81 10.69
N VAL A 376 -0.74 26.16 10.71
CA VAL A 376 -1.10 26.93 11.91
C VAL A 376 -2.56 26.71 12.32
N GLU A 377 -3.48 26.73 11.35
CA GLU A 377 -4.91 26.61 11.61
C GLU A 377 -5.29 25.19 12.07
N GLU A 378 -4.81 24.16 11.39
CA GLU A 378 -5.28 22.78 11.58
C GLU A 378 -4.46 22.04 12.66
N LEU A 379 -3.13 22.20 12.68
CA LEU A 379 -2.27 21.54 13.69
C LEU A 379 -2.11 22.37 14.97
N LYS A 380 -2.66 23.61 15.03
CA LYS A 380 -2.59 24.50 16.21
C LYS A 380 -1.15 24.77 16.67
N VAL A 381 -0.21 24.81 15.75
CA VAL A 381 1.20 25.07 16.01
C VAL A 381 1.54 26.54 15.83
N GLU A 382 2.64 27.00 16.43
CA GLU A 382 3.22 28.34 16.26
C GLU A 382 4.46 28.24 15.37
N LEU A 383 4.44 28.91 14.21
CA LEU A 383 5.62 28.97 13.33
C LEU A 383 6.79 29.68 14.03
N ARG A 384 8.01 29.22 13.69
CA ARG A 384 9.26 29.78 14.23
C ARG A 384 10.06 30.50 13.14
#